data_81132288c8219d46530ef839346d2044
#
_entry.id   81132288c8219d46530ef839346d2044
#
_cell.length_a   1.000
_cell.length_b   1.000
_cell.length_c   1.000
_cell.angle_alpha   90.00
_cell.angle_beta   90.00
_cell.angle_gamma   90.00
#
_symmetry.space_group_name_H-M   'P 1'
#
loop_
_entity.id
_entity.type
_entity.pdbx_description
1 polymer ?
#
loop_
_entity_poly.entity_id
_entity_poly.type
_entity_poly.pdbx_seq_one_letter_code
_entity_poly.pdbx_strand_id
1 'polypeptide(L)' 'GMGVPICDAGGYPVAGIGTTFISAWLDESGRAACRARLEAAAARIAKRLFALPEGEVP' A
#
# COMPACT_ATOMS: atom_id res chain seq x y z
N GLY A 1 3.16 -14.60 -2.20
CA GLY A 1 3.21 -13.32 -1.57
C GLY A 1 2.41 -12.28 -2.30
N MET A 2 2.27 -11.16 -1.67
CA MET A 2 1.51 -10.04 -2.22
C MET A 2 2.25 -8.75 -1.91
N GLY A 3 2.27 -7.83 -2.86
CA GLY A 3 2.91 -6.54 -2.66
C GLY A 3 2.12 -5.43 -3.33
N VAL A 4 2.24 -4.24 -2.77
CA VAL A 4 1.64 -3.04 -3.36
C VAL A 4 2.70 -1.95 -3.41
N PRO A 5 2.67 -1.09 -4.43
CA PRO A 5 3.65 -0.02 -4.53
C PRO A 5 3.33 1.14 -3.58
N ILE A 6 4.38 1.83 -3.18
CA ILE A 6 4.28 3.11 -2.49
C ILE A 6 4.70 4.15 -3.52
N CYS A 7 3.81 5.07 -3.81
CA CYS A 7 4.02 6.04 -4.88
C CYS A 7 4.29 7.43 -4.33
N ASP A 8 5.04 8.23 -5.11
CA ASP A 8 5.26 9.63 -4.79
C ASP A 8 4.03 10.46 -5.18
N ALA A 9 4.13 11.77 -5.01
CA ALA A 9 3.02 12.67 -5.29
C ALA A 9 2.59 12.65 -6.76
N GLY A 10 3.49 12.29 -7.66
CA GLY A 10 3.19 12.19 -9.08
C GLY A 10 2.62 10.83 -9.49
N GLY A 11 2.47 9.91 -8.55
CA GLY A 11 1.96 8.58 -8.83
C GLY A 11 3.01 7.58 -9.27
N TYR A 12 4.29 7.94 -9.23
CA TYR A 12 5.36 7.02 -9.60
C TYR A 12 5.74 6.14 -8.43
N PRO A 13 5.89 4.84 -8.66
CA PRO A 13 6.29 3.92 -7.58
C PRO A 13 7.75 4.16 -7.20
N VAL A 14 8.00 4.39 -5.92
CA VAL A 14 9.35 4.64 -5.39
C VAL A 14 9.79 3.56 -4.41
N ALA A 15 8.85 2.78 -3.90
CA ALA A 15 9.12 1.68 -2.99
C ALA A 15 7.97 0.69 -3.04
N GLY A 16 8.03 -0.34 -2.21
CA GLY A 16 6.97 -1.32 -2.14
C GLY A 16 6.80 -1.82 -0.72
N ILE A 17 5.61 -2.30 -0.43
CA ILE A 17 5.32 -3.00 0.81
C ILE A 17 4.65 -4.32 0.45
N GLY A 18 5.02 -5.37 1.16
CA GLY A 18 4.49 -6.67 0.83
C GLY A 18 4.38 -7.59 2.02
N THR A 19 3.74 -8.70 1.81
CA THR A 19 3.63 -9.76 2.81
C THR A 19 3.73 -11.10 2.12
N THR A 20 4.12 -12.12 2.88
CA THR A 20 4.23 -13.48 2.39
C THR A 20 3.19 -14.35 3.08
N PHE A 21 2.54 -15.21 2.32
CA PHE A 21 1.58 -16.15 2.86
C PHE A 21 1.59 -17.44 2.05
N ILE A 22 1.10 -18.51 2.66
CA ILE A 22 0.91 -19.77 1.97
C ILE A 22 -0.48 -19.73 1.35
N SER A 23 -0.55 -19.80 0.03
CA SER A 23 -1.80 -19.64 -0.72
C SER A 23 -2.91 -20.59 -0.26
N ALA A 24 -2.53 -21.79 0.18
CA ALA A 24 -3.52 -22.77 0.66
C ALA A 24 -4.24 -22.31 1.95
N TRP A 25 -3.67 -21.35 2.66
CA TRP A 25 -4.25 -20.86 3.92
C TRP A 25 -5.13 -19.64 3.73
N LEU A 26 -5.05 -19.02 2.55
CA LEU A 26 -5.84 -17.84 2.25
C LEU A 26 -6.69 -18.10 1.03
N ASP A 27 -7.98 -17.98 1.20
CA ASP A 27 -8.91 -18.01 0.09
C ASP A 27 -8.92 -16.64 -0.61
N GLU A 28 -9.75 -16.51 -1.63
CA GLU A 28 -9.85 -15.29 -2.41
C GLU A 28 -10.28 -14.10 -1.55
N SER A 29 -11.21 -14.33 -0.64
CA SER A 29 -11.69 -13.30 0.28
C SER A 29 -10.58 -12.83 1.21
N GLY A 30 -9.78 -13.77 1.73
CA GLY A 30 -8.64 -13.44 2.58
C GLY A 30 -7.58 -12.65 1.84
N ARG A 31 -7.33 -13.00 0.57
CA ARG A 31 -6.37 -12.27 -0.25
C ARG A 31 -6.84 -10.84 -0.54
N ALA A 32 -8.12 -10.66 -0.80
CA ALA A 32 -8.68 -9.34 -1.03
C ALA A 32 -8.56 -8.46 0.23
N ALA A 33 -8.82 -9.04 1.41
CA ALA A 33 -8.66 -8.32 2.66
C ALA A 33 -7.20 -7.94 2.92
N CYS A 34 -6.28 -8.85 2.61
CA CYS A 34 -4.85 -8.60 2.76
C CYS A 34 -4.40 -7.47 1.83
N ARG A 35 -4.84 -7.50 0.58
CA ARG A 35 -4.54 -6.44 -0.38
C ARG A 35 -5.04 -5.09 0.12
N ALA A 36 -6.28 -5.03 0.61
CA ALA A 36 -6.84 -3.79 1.11
C ALA A 36 -6.00 -3.20 2.26
N ARG A 37 -5.52 -4.07 3.16
CA ARG A 37 -4.66 -3.63 4.25
C ARG A 37 -3.31 -3.13 3.77
N LEU A 38 -2.73 -3.80 2.78
CA LEU A 38 -1.46 -3.37 2.20
C LEU A 38 -1.61 -2.05 1.48
N GLU A 39 -2.69 -1.88 0.73
CA GLU A 39 -2.95 -0.62 0.04
C GLU A 39 -3.16 0.52 1.02
N ALA A 40 -3.89 0.29 2.11
CA ALA A 40 -4.07 1.29 3.15
C ALA A 40 -2.75 1.65 3.83
N ALA A 41 -1.90 0.66 4.10
CA ALA A 41 -0.59 0.89 4.69
C ALA A 41 0.31 1.67 3.73
N ALA A 42 0.31 1.30 2.45
CA ALA A 42 1.09 2.00 1.44
C ALA A 42 0.66 3.45 1.31
N ALA A 43 -0.64 3.71 1.34
CA ALA A 43 -1.16 5.06 1.28
C ALA A 43 -0.73 5.90 2.48
N ARG A 44 -0.74 5.31 3.68
CA ARG A 44 -0.29 6.00 4.88
C ARG A 44 1.21 6.30 4.85
N ILE A 45 2.00 5.36 4.37
CA ILE A 45 3.44 5.57 4.24
C ILE A 45 3.72 6.67 3.22
N ALA A 46 3.07 6.61 2.06
CA ALA A 46 3.24 7.63 1.03
C ALA A 46 2.85 9.01 1.56
N LYS A 47 1.77 9.07 2.30
CA LYS A 47 1.32 10.33 2.89
C LYS A 47 2.36 10.91 3.84
N ARG A 48 3.04 10.08 4.60
CA ARG A 48 4.08 10.54 5.51
C ARG A 48 5.37 10.95 4.81
N LEU A 49 5.72 10.22 3.75
CA LEU A 49 6.97 10.49 3.04
C LEU A 49 6.86 11.68 2.09
N PHE A 50 5.71 11.84 1.47
CA PHE A 50 5.51 12.82 0.41
C PHE A 50 4.39 13.80 0.73
N ALA A 51 3.91 13.78 1.96
CA ALA A 51 2.78 14.60 2.32
C ALA A 51 3.11 16.07 2.28
N LEU A 52 2.22 16.81 1.67
CA LEU A 52 2.17 18.23 1.89
C LEU A 52 1.53 18.45 3.27
N PRO A 53 1.89 19.53 3.95
CA PRO A 53 1.22 19.87 5.20
C PRO A 53 -0.29 19.91 5.00
N GLU A 54 -1.01 19.54 6.03
CA GLU A 54 -2.45 19.52 5.97
C GLU A 54 -2.96 20.93 5.67
N GLY A 55 -3.84 21.03 4.69
CA GLY A 55 -4.32 22.33 4.23
C GLY A 55 -3.58 22.83 3.00
N GLU A 56 -2.46 22.25 2.67
CA GLU A 56 -1.72 22.57 1.43
C GLU A 56 -1.97 21.47 0.42
N VAL A 57 -3.13 21.51 -0.16
CA VAL A 57 -3.49 20.54 -1.19
C VAL A 57 -3.16 21.14 -2.54
N PRO A 58 -2.39 20.41 -3.35
CA PRO A 58 -2.09 20.87 -4.70
C PRO A 58 -3.35 21.02 -5.52
#